data_615360af8f603cfef784b76ba8620fb0
#
_entry.id   615360af8f603cfef784b76ba8620fb0
#
_cell.length_a   1.000
_cell.length_b   1.000
_cell.length_c   1.000
_cell.angle_alpha   90.00
_cell.angle_beta   90.00
_cell.angle_gamma   90.00
#
_symmetry.space_group_name_H-M   'P 1'
#
loop_
_entity.id
_entity.type
_entity.pdbx_description
1 polymer ?
#
loop_
_entity_poly.entity_id
_entity_poly.type
_entity_poly.pdbx_seq_one_letter_code
_entity_poly.pdbx_strand_id
1 'polypeptide(L)'
;MNDKYATILVVDDEPEMCWILENIIRKSGFNGMTALNASEAIALTENNNFRMAFLDSKLPDIDGLELARQLRKRNAHLPIVIVSAYFYQDDLTIEDALKTGLITAFVNKPFNHDEIVSAIIRYASR
;
A
#
# COMPACT_ATOMS: atom_id res chain seq x y z
N MET A 1 18.18 -16.58 -6.28
CA MET A 1 17.64 -15.38 -5.63
C MET A 1 16.91 -15.71 -4.34
N ASN A 2 17.23 -14.98 -3.33
CA ASN A 2 16.67 -15.23 -2.01
C ASN A 2 15.42 -14.37 -1.80
N ASP A 3 14.25 -15.01 -1.77
CA ASP A 3 12.99 -14.34 -1.52
C ASP A 3 12.57 -14.42 -0.06
N LYS A 4 13.50 -14.78 0.81
CA LYS A 4 13.24 -14.96 2.21
C LYS A 4 12.55 -13.73 2.82
N TYR A 5 12.95 -12.54 2.33
CA TYR A 5 12.40 -11.30 2.84
C TYR A 5 11.82 -10.49 1.69
N ALA A 6 10.69 -10.96 1.19
CA ALA A 6 9.94 -10.18 0.20
C ALA A 6 9.59 -8.82 0.78
N THR A 7 9.49 -7.82 -0.06
CA THR A 7 9.36 -6.42 0.35
C THR A 7 7.98 -5.88 0.07
N ILE A 8 7.47 -5.13 1.02
CA ILE A 8 6.18 -4.45 0.93
C ILE A 8 6.43 -2.94 0.96
N LEU A 9 5.79 -2.22 0.04
CA LEU A 9 5.91 -0.77 -0.07
C LEU A 9 4.88 -0.10 0.82
N VAL A 10 5.29 0.95 1.54
CA VAL A 10 4.38 1.78 2.32
C VAL A 10 4.55 3.23 1.87
N VAL A 11 3.46 3.88 1.50
CA VAL A 11 3.49 5.28 1.08
C VAL A 11 2.51 6.07 1.93
N ASP A 12 3.04 6.94 2.77
CA ASP A 12 2.26 7.78 3.68
C ASP A 12 3.13 8.98 4.03
N ASP A 13 2.55 10.19 4.03
CA ASP A 13 3.35 11.39 4.32
C ASP A 13 3.61 11.58 5.81
N GLU A 14 3.04 10.76 6.67
CA GLU A 14 3.29 10.79 8.11
C GLU A 14 4.36 9.77 8.47
N PRO A 15 5.56 10.21 8.87
CA PRO A 15 6.63 9.26 9.22
C PRO A 15 6.25 8.26 10.30
N GLU A 16 5.43 8.68 11.27
CA GLU A 16 4.97 7.78 12.33
C GLU A 16 4.14 6.64 11.77
N MET A 17 3.27 6.93 10.81
CA MET A 17 2.44 5.91 10.20
C MET A 17 3.29 4.93 9.40
N CYS A 18 4.28 5.43 8.67
CA CYS A 18 5.24 4.59 7.98
C CYS A 18 5.94 3.66 8.96
N TRP A 19 6.36 4.19 10.09
CA TRP A 19 7.05 3.40 11.11
C TRP A 19 6.15 2.31 11.68
N ILE A 20 4.90 2.65 11.98
CA ILE A 20 3.94 1.68 12.52
C ILE A 20 3.73 0.53 11.53
N LEU A 21 3.46 0.86 10.27
CA LEU A 21 3.21 -0.15 9.25
C LEU A 21 4.45 -0.99 8.99
N GLU A 22 5.61 -0.36 8.94
CA GLU A 22 6.86 -1.08 8.73
C GLU A 22 7.13 -2.09 9.83
N ASN A 23 6.84 -1.73 11.08
CA ASN A 23 7.01 -2.65 12.21
C ASN A 23 6.08 -3.86 12.10
N ILE A 24 4.83 -3.63 11.72
CA ILE A 24 3.88 -4.73 11.53
C ILE A 24 4.34 -5.64 10.40
N ILE A 25 4.79 -5.03 9.31
CA ILE A 25 5.29 -5.76 8.14
C ILE A 25 6.48 -6.65 8.53
N ARG A 26 7.43 -6.09 9.25
CA ARG A 26 8.63 -6.81 9.65
C ARG A 26 8.30 -7.97 10.58
N LYS A 27 7.40 -7.75 11.52
CA LYS A 27 6.97 -8.81 12.43
C LYS A 27 6.20 -9.91 11.71
N SER A 28 5.65 -9.60 10.55
CA SER A 28 4.94 -10.58 9.72
C SER A 28 5.88 -11.35 8.79
N GLY A 29 7.18 -11.08 8.84
CA GLY A 29 8.17 -11.83 8.07
C GLY A 29 8.54 -11.21 6.73
N PHE A 30 8.27 -9.92 6.55
CA PHE A 30 8.58 -9.21 5.31
C PHE A 30 9.48 -8.01 5.59
N ASN A 31 10.14 -7.51 4.56
CA ASN A 31 10.81 -6.22 4.61
C ASN A 31 9.82 -5.13 4.25
N GLY A 32 9.99 -3.96 4.86
CA GLY A 32 9.20 -2.80 4.49
C GLY A 32 10.10 -1.74 3.87
N MET A 33 9.63 -1.08 2.83
CA MET A 33 10.23 0.13 2.30
C MET A 33 9.20 1.23 2.36
N THR A 34 9.61 2.41 2.81
CA THR A 34 8.66 3.51 3.02
C THR A 34 8.99 4.68 2.13
N ALA A 35 7.96 5.38 1.69
CA ALA A 35 8.07 6.62 0.93
C ALA A 35 7.09 7.63 1.52
N LEU A 36 7.47 8.91 1.52
CA LEU A 36 6.64 9.96 2.10
C LEU A 36 5.77 10.67 1.06
N ASN A 37 5.94 10.33 -0.21
CA ASN A 37 5.15 10.90 -1.29
C ASN A 37 5.19 9.95 -2.49
N ALA A 38 4.38 10.25 -3.49
CA ALA A 38 4.25 9.38 -4.66
C ALA A 38 5.52 9.36 -5.50
N SER A 39 6.21 10.49 -5.62
CA SER A 39 7.44 10.58 -6.39
C SER A 39 8.50 9.62 -5.85
N GLU A 40 8.69 9.60 -4.52
CA GLU A 40 9.60 8.66 -3.88
C GLU A 40 9.18 7.21 -4.12
N ALA A 41 7.88 6.96 -4.02
CA ALA A 41 7.36 5.61 -4.23
C ALA A 41 7.66 5.10 -5.64
N ILE A 42 7.42 5.93 -6.63
CA ILE A 42 7.68 5.56 -8.03
C ILE A 42 9.17 5.29 -8.23
N ALA A 43 10.02 6.13 -7.66
CA ALA A 43 11.47 5.93 -7.75
C ALA A 43 11.89 4.58 -7.16
N LEU A 44 11.29 4.20 -6.04
CA LEU A 44 11.58 2.91 -5.42
C LEU A 44 11.19 1.72 -6.31
N THR A 45 10.13 1.86 -7.09
CA THR A 45 9.68 0.78 -7.96
C THR A 45 10.64 0.53 -9.13
N GLU A 46 11.53 1.48 -9.43
CA GLU A 46 12.48 1.32 -10.53
C GLU A 46 13.55 0.29 -10.22
N ASN A 47 13.88 0.11 -8.95
CA ASN A 47 14.95 -0.79 -8.54
C ASN A 47 14.51 -1.90 -7.60
N ASN A 48 13.23 -1.98 -7.31
CA ASN A 48 12.71 -2.96 -6.35
C ASN A 48 11.43 -3.58 -6.87
N ASN A 49 11.25 -4.86 -6.58
CA ASN A 49 9.99 -5.55 -6.83
C ASN A 49 9.24 -5.68 -5.51
N PHE A 50 8.01 -5.24 -5.49
CA PHE A 50 7.20 -5.28 -4.28
C PHE A 50 6.17 -6.39 -4.33
N ARG A 51 5.97 -7.06 -3.20
CA ARG A 51 4.98 -8.10 -3.04
C ARG A 51 3.58 -7.54 -2.87
N MET A 52 3.48 -6.36 -2.26
CA MET A 52 2.24 -5.60 -2.14
C MET A 52 2.58 -4.16 -1.75
N ALA A 53 1.57 -3.28 -1.76
CA ALA A 53 1.76 -1.89 -1.38
C ALA A 53 0.59 -1.40 -0.52
N PHE A 54 0.92 -0.64 0.53
CA PHE A 54 -0.04 0.13 1.33
C PHE A 54 0.13 1.60 0.94
N LEU A 55 -0.95 2.23 0.51
CA LEU A 55 -0.92 3.63 0.06
C LEU A 55 -1.93 4.46 0.85
N ASP A 56 -1.49 5.62 1.35
CA ASP A 56 -2.43 6.61 1.85
C ASP A 56 -3.19 7.21 0.68
N SER A 57 -4.44 7.59 0.90
CA SER A 57 -5.26 8.18 -0.16
C SER A 57 -4.86 9.61 -0.47
N LYS A 58 -4.29 10.33 0.49
CA LYS A 58 -3.86 11.72 0.29
C LYS A 58 -2.38 11.87 0.52
N LEU A 59 -1.68 12.10 -0.57
CA LEU A 59 -0.24 12.33 -0.54
C LEU A 59 0.03 13.79 -0.91
N PRO A 60 1.22 14.33 -0.56
CA PRO A 60 1.47 15.75 -0.81
C PRO A 60 1.50 16.12 -2.29
N ASP A 61 1.90 15.20 -3.15
CA ASP A 61 2.09 15.49 -4.56
C ASP A 61 0.93 15.01 -5.43
N ILE A 62 0.40 13.81 -5.21
CA ILE A 62 -0.76 13.34 -5.95
C ILE A 62 -1.64 12.49 -5.05
N ASP A 63 -2.86 12.27 -5.48
CA ASP A 63 -3.84 11.41 -4.85
C ASP A 63 -3.34 9.96 -4.84
N GLY A 64 -3.63 9.22 -3.78
CA GLY A 64 -3.23 7.82 -3.67
C GLY A 64 -3.81 6.92 -4.76
N LEU A 65 -5.02 7.22 -5.24
CA LEU A 65 -5.60 6.45 -6.35
C LEU A 65 -4.87 6.71 -7.67
N GLU A 66 -4.38 7.93 -7.86
CA GLU A 66 -3.56 8.22 -9.03
C GLU A 66 -2.22 7.49 -8.94
N LEU A 67 -1.63 7.45 -7.75
CA LEU A 67 -0.41 6.65 -7.57
C LEU A 67 -0.71 5.17 -7.86
N ALA A 68 -1.86 4.67 -7.40
CA ALA A 68 -2.25 3.29 -7.68
C ALA A 68 -2.31 3.02 -9.19
N ARG A 69 -2.85 3.98 -9.97
CA ARG A 69 -2.89 3.83 -11.43
C ARG A 69 -1.49 3.71 -12.02
N GLN A 70 -0.56 4.54 -11.54
CA GLN A 70 0.81 4.51 -12.04
C GLN A 70 1.52 3.23 -11.65
N LEU A 71 1.32 2.75 -10.43
CA LEU A 71 1.90 1.48 -10.00
C LEU A 71 1.32 0.31 -10.77
N ARG A 72 0.03 0.37 -11.07
CA ARG A 72 -0.66 -0.68 -11.82
C ARG A 72 -0.13 -0.81 -13.25
N LYS A 73 0.29 0.29 -13.84
CA LYS A 73 0.92 0.26 -15.16
C LYS A 73 2.26 -0.46 -15.13
N ARG A 74 2.97 -0.39 -14.03
CA ARG A 74 4.28 -1.05 -13.87
C ARG A 74 4.13 -2.51 -13.48
N ASN A 75 3.08 -2.84 -12.73
CA ASN A 75 2.83 -4.20 -12.27
C ASN A 75 1.32 -4.42 -12.19
N ALA A 76 0.78 -5.11 -13.17
CA ALA A 76 -0.66 -5.36 -13.28
C ALA A 76 -1.19 -6.24 -12.15
N HIS A 77 -0.32 -6.99 -11.48
CA HIS A 77 -0.73 -7.96 -10.47
C HIS A 77 -0.38 -7.54 -9.04
N LEU A 78 0.15 -6.34 -8.85
CA LEU A 78 0.53 -5.86 -7.53
C LEU A 78 -0.71 -5.69 -6.65
N PRO A 79 -0.80 -6.37 -5.50
CA PRO A 79 -1.86 -6.08 -4.55
C PRO A 79 -1.64 -4.69 -3.96
N ILE A 80 -2.66 -3.84 -4.05
CA ILE A 80 -2.61 -2.47 -3.55
C ILE A 80 -3.72 -2.28 -2.53
N VAL A 81 -3.35 -1.87 -1.32
CA VAL A 81 -4.29 -1.60 -0.24
C VAL A 81 -4.23 -0.11 0.08
N ILE A 82 -5.36 0.58 -0.04
CA ILE A 82 -5.46 1.97 0.37
C ILE A 82 -5.74 2.00 1.88
N VAL A 83 -4.96 2.77 2.63
CA VAL A 83 -5.14 2.96 4.06
C VAL A 83 -5.40 4.45 4.28
N SER A 84 -6.60 4.82 4.70
CA SER A 84 -7.00 6.22 4.69
C SER A 84 -7.89 6.59 5.85
N ALA A 85 -7.69 7.82 6.36
CA ALA A 85 -8.59 8.44 7.33
C ALA A 85 -9.84 9.01 6.65
N TYR A 86 -9.81 9.12 5.33
CA TYR A 86 -10.95 9.63 4.58
C TYR A 86 -12.05 8.60 4.52
N PHE A 87 -13.25 9.07 4.75
CA PHE A 87 -14.42 8.20 4.72
C PHE A 87 -15.02 8.30 3.32
N TYR A 88 -14.93 7.23 2.56
CA TYR A 88 -15.46 7.19 1.19
C TYR A 88 -16.79 6.46 1.12
N GLN A 89 -17.56 6.50 2.21
CA GLN A 89 -18.77 5.68 2.33
C GLN A 89 -19.74 5.88 1.18
N ASP A 90 -19.87 7.13 0.74
CA ASP A 90 -20.77 7.46 -0.37
C ASP A 90 -20.00 7.79 -1.64
N ASP A 91 -18.72 7.45 -1.69
CA ASP A 91 -17.87 7.78 -2.83
C ASP A 91 -17.72 6.58 -3.74
N LEU A 92 -18.31 6.69 -4.91
CA LEU A 92 -18.23 5.63 -5.91
C LEU A 92 -16.81 5.41 -6.41
N THR A 93 -15.91 6.36 -6.18
CA THR A 93 -14.52 6.26 -6.64
C THR A 93 -13.80 5.06 -6.04
N ILE A 94 -13.96 4.85 -4.73
CA ILE A 94 -13.35 3.69 -4.08
C ILE A 94 -14.03 2.40 -4.52
N GLU A 95 -15.36 2.43 -4.62
CA GLU A 95 -16.10 1.26 -5.08
C GLU A 95 -15.69 0.86 -6.48
N ASP A 96 -15.56 1.84 -7.38
CA ASP A 96 -15.08 1.59 -8.74
C ASP A 96 -13.66 1.06 -8.76
N ALA A 97 -12.78 1.63 -7.92
CA ALA A 97 -11.40 1.19 -7.85
C ALA A 97 -11.30 -0.27 -7.43
N LEU A 98 -12.15 -0.69 -6.50
CA LEU A 98 -12.21 -2.08 -6.09
C LEU A 98 -12.77 -2.98 -7.20
N LYS A 99 -13.82 -2.54 -7.85
CA LYS A 99 -14.47 -3.33 -8.91
C LYS A 99 -13.59 -3.52 -10.11
N THR A 100 -12.84 -2.50 -10.48
CA THR A 100 -11.98 -2.58 -11.67
C THR A 100 -10.64 -3.27 -11.40
N GLY A 101 -10.35 -3.55 -10.12
CA GLY A 101 -9.07 -4.14 -9.75
C GLY A 101 -7.93 -3.14 -9.67
N LEU A 102 -8.25 -1.84 -9.71
CA LEU A 102 -7.22 -0.81 -9.52
C LEU A 102 -6.60 -0.97 -8.14
N ILE A 103 -7.43 -1.13 -7.12
CA ILE A 103 -6.98 -1.45 -5.78
C ILE A 103 -7.57 -2.78 -5.34
N THR A 104 -6.89 -3.42 -4.39
CA THR A 104 -7.26 -4.74 -3.92
C THR A 104 -8.17 -4.66 -2.69
N ALA A 105 -7.90 -3.70 -1.81
CA ALA A 105 -8.65 -3.55 -0.58
C ALA A 105 -8.52 -2.13 -0.03
N PHE A 106 -9.35 -1.82 0.94
CA PHE A 106 -9.36 -0.51 1.59
C PHE A 106 -9.43 -0.72 3.10
N VAL A 107 -8.59 0.00 3.84
CA VAL A 107 -8.56 -0.05 5.31
C VAL A 107 -8.73 1.36 5.84
N ASN A 108 -9.64 1.54 6.78
CA ASN A 108 -9.86 2.83 7.41
C ASN A 108 -8.85 3.09 8.53
N LYS A 109 -8.41 4.33 8.67
CA LYS A 109 -7.68 4.79 9.84
C LYS A 109 -8.69 5.38 10.83
N PRO A 110 -8.53 5.13 12.10
CA PRO A 110 -7.55 4.25 12.73
C PRO A 110 -7.87 2.79 12.45
N PHE A 111 -6.83 1.99 12.24
CA PHE A 111 -6.99 0.56 12.04
C PHE A 111 -6.50 -0.17 13.28
N ASN A 112 -6.92 -1.41 13.47
CA ASN A 112 -6.27 -2.24 14.47
C ASN A 112 -5.16 -3.07 13.80
N HIS A 113 -4.26 -3.56 14.63
CA HIS A 113 -3.10 -4.32 14.19
C HIS A 113 -3.51 -5.51 13.31
N ASP A 114 -4.58 -6.20 13.70
CA ASP A 114 -5.02 -7.42 13.00
C ASP A 114 -5.50 -7.16 11.58
N GLU A 115 -6.04 -5.97 11.31
CA GLU A 115 -6.46 -5.62 9.96
C GLU A 115 -5.28 -5.58 9.00
N ILE A 116 -4.15 -5.04 9.47
CA ILE A 116 -2.94 -4.96 8.65
C ILE A 116 -2.30 -6.34 8.49
N VAL A 117 -2.22 -7.10 9.58
CA VAL A 117 -1.68 -8.47 9.52
C VAL A 117 -2.51 -9.33 8.57
N SER A 118 -3.84 -9.23 8.65
CA SER A 118 -4.71 -9.98 7.76
C SER A 118 -4.49 -9.63 6.29
N ALA A 119 -4.32 -8.35 6.00
CA ALA A 119 -4.05 -7.90 4.63
C ALA A 119 -2.72 -8.47 4.13
N ILE A 120 -1.69 -8.46 4.96
CA ILE A 120 -0.38 -9.00 4.59
C ILE A 120 -0.49 -10.50 4.31
N ILE A 121 -1.12 -11.24 5.19
CA ILE A 121 -1.27 -12.69 5.03
C ILE A 121 -2.06 -13.00 3.75
N ARG A 122 -3.11 -12.25 3.51
CA ARG A 122 -4.01 -12.52 2.40
C ARG A 122 -3.40 -12.15 1.05
N TYR A 123 -2.67 -11.05 0.97
CA TYR A 123 -2.23 -10.50 -0.31
C TYR A 123 -0.73 -10.61 -0.58
N ALA A 124 0.11 -10.64 0.45
CA ALA A 124 1.55 -10.73 0.26
C ALA A 124 2.06 -12.15 0.29
N SER A 125 1.36 -13.06 0.96
CA SER A 125 1.76 -14.46 1.02
C SER A 125 1.43 -15.17 -0.29
N ARG A 126 2.25 -16.17 -0.60
CA ARG A 126 2.01 -17.01 -1.76
C ARG A 126 1.54 -18.37 -1.35
#